data_8f225fec83afcfec937a075083c0d649
#
_entry.id   8f225fec83afcfec937a075083c0d649
#
_cell.length_a   1.000
_cell.length_b   1.000
_cell.length_c   1.000
_cell.angle_alpha   90.00
_cell.angle_beta   90.00
_cell.angle_gamma   90.00
#
_symmetry.space_group_name_H-M   'P 1'
#
loop_
_entity.id
_entity.type
_entity.pdbx_description
1 polymer ?
#
loop_
_entity_poly.entity_id
_entity_poly.type
_entity_poly.pdbx_seq_one_letter_code
_entity_poly.pdbx_strand_id
1 'polypeptide(L)'
;NVVEPDSIRFNFKTKKALVWNSRTDQGEFKVKAAITKKENDSVYFMKGARFTTAKDIDNPEYYFYTNKVKMVPGKKVVVGMTNMVIADVPTPIALPFAFFPITDKSRSGIIMPTYNDSNLRGFSLQNGGYYFALSDYYDLAILGDYYTNGSYGFRFQSSYGKKYKFNGNVNVRFENLVNGERGFPDYSLSKIYNIQWSHSKDAKSNPNSRFSASVNLGSSSYFRQSLNQINAGSELNNTLSSSVSYSKTFNTVPQVNMSLTATHSQNTNTGAINMTLPTLQASVDRIFPFAKGDWIKKGIIKNNHFIR
;
A
#
# COMPACT_ATOMS: atom_id res chain seq x y z
N ASN A 1 -19.53 3.70 16.27
CA ASN A 1 -19.95 4.71 15.29
C ASN A 1 -21.01 5.58 15.96
N VAL A 2 -20.71 6.86 16.11
CA VAL A 2 -21.66 7.86 16.61
C VAL A 2 -22.44 8.36 15.42
N VAL A 3 -23.78 8.43 15.54
CA VAL A 3 -24.66 9.05 14.56
C VAL A 3 -25.20 10.32 15.19
N GLU A 4 -24.95 11.45 14.57
CA GLU A 4 -25.45 12.76 15.00
C GLU A 4 -26.63 13.13 14.11
N PRO A 5 -27.86 13.06 14.62
CA PRO A 5 -29.05 13.44 13.88
C PRO A 5 -29.51 14.85 14.23
N ASP A 6 -30.17 15.56 13.31
CA ASP A 6 -30.91 16.77 13.63
C ASP A 6 -32.23 16.42 14.31
N SER A 7 -32.89 15.32 13.87
CA SER A 7 -34.07 14.81 14.53
C SER A 7 -34.22 13.30 14.37
N ILE A 8 -34.88 12.66 15.35
CA ILE A 8 -35.14 11.22 15.33
C ILE A 8 -36.56 10.90 15.77
N ARG A 9 -37.20 10.00 15.06
CA ARG A 9 -38.48 9.39 15.45
C ARG A 9 -38.26 7.89 15.63
N PHE A 10 -38.45 7.41 16.85
CA PHE A 10 -38.25 6.02 17.21
C PHE A 10 -39.57 5.37 17.65
N ASN A 11 -39.86 4.17 17.13
CA ASN A 11 -40.99 3.38 17.57
C ASN A 11 -40.52 2.23 18.47
N PHE A 12 -40.84 2.33 19.75
CA PHE A 12 -40.43 1.36 20.78
C PHE A 12 -41.00 -0.03 20.60
N LYS A 13 -42.21 -0.15 19.98
CA LYS A 13 -42.86 -1.46 19.74
C LYS A 13 -42.18 -2.20 18.57
N THR A 14 -41.92 -1.50 17.47
CA THR A 14 -41.37 -2.12 16.24
C THR A 14 -39.86 -1.98 16.16
N LYS A 15 -39.22 -1.25 17.08
CA LYS A 15 -37.77 -0.92 17.10
C LYS A 15 -37.26 -0.27 15.80
N LYS A 16 -38.16 0.34 15.01
CA LYS A 16 -37.83 1.10 13.81
C LYS A 16 -37.57 2.56 14.13
N ALA A 17 -36.67 3.17 13.38
CA ALA A 17 -36.36 4.59 13.50
C ALA A 17 -36.34 5.27 12.14
N LEU A 18 -36.75 6.55 12.13
CA LEU A 18 -36.47 7.50 11.07
C LEU A 18 -35.59 8.61 11.65
N VAL A 19 -34.52 8.90 10.94
CA VAL A 19 -33.50 9.86 11.35
C VAL A 19 -33.31 10.86 10.20
N TRP A 20 -33.35 12.13 10.49
CA TRP A 20 -33.16 13.20 9.52
C TRP A 20 -31.82 13.84 9.69
N ASN A 21 -31.20 14.16 8.55
CA ASN A 21 -29.88 14.81 8.46
C ASN A 21 -28.82 14.09 9.34
N SER A 22 -28.79 12.78 9.23
CA SER A 22 -27.83 11.98 9.99
C SER A 22 -26.41 12.19 9.47
N ARG A 23 -25.48 12.47 10.39
CA ARG A 23 -24.05 12.54 10.14
C ARG A 23 -23.38 11.37 10.84
N THR A 24 -22.50 10.69 10.16
CA THR A 24 -21.75 9.58 10.75
C THR A 24 -20.34 9.51 10.16
N ASP A 25 -19.39 9.19 11.00
CA ASP A 25 -18.01 8.95 10.63
C ASP A 25 -17.78 7.43 10.51
N GLN A 26 -17.27 7.00 9.35
CA GLN A 26 -17.02 5.59 9.01
C GLN A 26 -15.52 5.40 8.69
N GLY A 27 -14.65 5.86 9.57
CA GLY A 27 -13.21 5.81 9.40
C GLY A 27 -12.71 6.90 8.44
N GLU A 28 -12.29 6.53 7.24
CA GLU A 28 -11.81 7.49 6.25
C GLU A 28 -12.94 8.29 5.58
N PHE A 29 -14.17 7.77 5.63
CA PHE A 29 -15.32 8.41 4.98
C PHE A 29 -16.28 9.02 6.00
N LYS A 30 -16.71 10.23 5.70
CA LYS A 30 -17.81 10.89 6.39
C LYS A 30 -19.07 10.77 5.55
N VAL A 31 -20.18 10.42 6.18
CA VAL A 31 -21.47 10.20 5.52
C VAL A 31 -22.52 11.11 6.11
N LYS A 32 -23.16 11.91 5.26
CA LYS A 32 -24.35 12.71 5.60
C LYS A 32 -25.51 12.21 4.77
N ALA A 33 -26.63 11.82 5.42
CA ALA A 33 -27.82 11.37 4.72
C ALA A 33 -29.01 12.22 5.10
N ALA A 34 -29.80 12.62 4.11
CA ALA A 34 -30.99 13.41 4.32
C ALA A 34 -32.02 12.64 5.17
N ILE A 35 -32.25 11.38 4.89
CA ILE A 35 -33.13 10.51 5.65
C ILE A 35 -32.48 9.16 5.83
N THR A 36 -32.40 8.67 7.04
CA THR A 36 -31.95 7.33 7.40
C THR A 36 -33.10 6.58 8.09
N LYS A 37 -33.48 5.44 7.52
CA LYS A 37 -34.47 4.53 8.09
C LYS A 37 -33.77 3.32 8.68
N LYS A 38 -33.91 3.10 9.98
CA LYS A 38 -33.56 1.84 10.64
C LYS A 38 -34.75 0.89 10.48
N GLU A 39 -34.58 -0.18 9.71
CA GLU A 39 -35.62 -1.19 9.54
C GLU A 39 -35.58 -2.23 10.67
N ASN A 40 -34.37 -2.64 11.04
CA ASN A 40 -34.06 -3.51 12.18
C ASN A 40 -32.63 -3.27 12.63
N ASP A 41 -32.14 -4.03 13.61
CA ASP A 41 -30.77 -3.87 14.13
C ASP A 41 -29.69 -4.22 13.10
N SER A 42 -30.06 -4.86 12.00
CA SER A 42 -29.12 -5.33 10.97
C SER A 42 -29.24 -4.60 9.65
N VAL A 43 -30.22 -3.72 9.44
CA VAL A 43 -30.44 -3.09 8.12
C VAL A 43 -30.85 -1.64 8.27
N TYR A 44 -30.12 -0.77 7.59
CA TYR A 44 -30.39 0.65 7.48
C TYR A 44 -30.55 1.01 5.99
N PHE A 45 -31.53 1.85 5.69
CA PHE A 45 -31.73 2.44 4.39
C PHE A 45 -31.52 3.95 4.51
N MET A 46 -30.73 4.52 3.57
CA MET A 46 -30.50 5.96 3.52
C MET A 46 -30.96 6.50 2.17
N LYS A 47 -31.50 7.72 2.20
CA LYS A 47 -31.91 8.45 1.01
C LYS A 47 -31.16 9.78 0.99
N GLY A 48 -30.68 10.18 -0.22
CA GLY A 48 -29.94 11.43 -0.39
C GLY A 48 -28.65 11.44 0.43
N ALA A 49 -27.82 10.41 0.27
CA ALA A 49 -26.57 10.29 1.01
C ALA A 49 -25.41 10.94 0.25
N ARG A 50 -24.57 11.66 0.98
CA ARG A 50 -23.30 12.24 0.53
C ARG A 50 -22.16 11.55 1.25
N PHE A 51 -21.16 11.12 0.52
CA PHE A 51 -19.95 10.49 1.03
C PHE A 51 -18.75 11.36 0.67
N THR A 52 -17.95 11.73 1.64
CA THR A 52 -16.75 12.55 1.41
C THR A 52 -15.61 12.13 2.33
N THR A 53 -14.37 12.41 1.94
CA THR A 53 -13.19 12.35 2.80
C THR A 53 -12.75 13.73 3.26
N ALA A 54 -13.47 14.80 2.85
CA ALA A 54 -13.21 16.17 3.27
C ALA A 54 -13.35 16.31 4.80
N LYS A 55 -12.63 17.26 5.37
CA LYS A 55 -12.66 17.53 6.82
C LYS A 55 -14.03 18.02 7.27
N ASP A 56 -14.66 18.90 6.48
CA ASP A 56 -16.00 19.42 6.74
C ASP A 56 -17.05 18.57 5.99
N ILE A 57 -17.97 17.97 6.74
CA ILE A 57 -19.06 17.16 6.20
C ILE A 57 -20.25 18.01 5.73
N ASP A 58 -20.41 19.19 6.29
CA ASP A 58 -21.54 20.05 5.98
C ASP A 58 -21.31 20.85 4.70
N ASN A 59 -20.05 21.24 4.44
CA ASN A 59 -19.66 22.00 3.26
C ASN A 59 -18.40 21.41 2.60
N PRO A 60 -18.48 20.18 2.09
CA PRO A 60 -17.32 19.50 1.51
C PRO A 60 -16.99 20.06 0.12
N GLU A 61 -15.72 20.21 -0.20
CA GLU A 61 -15.22 20.62 -1.53
C GLU A 61 -15.67 19.65 -2.63
N TYR A 62 -15.80 18.38 -2.28
CA TYR A 62 -16.31 17.33 -3.15
C TYR A 62 -17.03 16.25 -2.36
N TYR A 63 -17.98 15.59 -3.01
CA TYR A 63 -18.68 14.46 -2.44
C TYR A 63 -19.24 13.53 -3.53
N PHE A 64 -19.46 12.30 -3.15
CA PHE A 64 -20.22 11.33 -3.94
C PHE A 64 -21.66 11.34 -3.48
N TYR A 65 -22.55 11.69 -4.35
CA TYR A 65 -23.98 11.73 -4.08
C TYR A 65 -24.67 10.48 -4.57
N THR A 66 -25.49 9.88 -3.73
CA THR A 66 -26.32 8.73 -4.10
C THR A 66 -27.71 8.85 -3.50
N ASN A 67 -28.70 8.45 -4.28
CA ASN A 67 -30.09 8.57 -3.86
C ASN A 67 -30.56 7.41 -2.97
N LYS A 68 -29.91 6.24 -3.07
CA LYS A 68 -30.32 5.02 -2.33
C LYS A 68 -29.10 4.30 -1.78
N VAL A 69 -29.13 4.07 -0.47
CA VAL A 69 -28.10 3.28 0.23
C VAL A 69 -28.80 2.21 1.06
N LYS A 70 -28.30 1.00 1.01
CA LYS A 70 -28.62 -0.06 1.95
C LYS A 70 -27.34 -0.43 2.72
N MET A 71 -27.36 -0.20 4.02
CA MET A 71 -26.26 -0.55 4.91
C MET A 71 -26.64 -1.72 5.80
N VAL A 72 -25.76 -2.70 5.85
CA VAL A 72 -25.82 -3.82 6.79
C VAL A 72 -24.58 -3.72 7.66
N PRO A 73 -24.69 -3.19 8.90
CA PRO A 73 -23.56 -2.96 9.79
C PRO A 73 -22.70 -4.21 9.97
N GLY A 74 -21.38 -4.04 9.93
CA GLY A 74 -20.42 -5.13 10.03
C GLY A 74 -20.37 -6.10 8.83
N LYS A 75 -21.16 -5.84 7.76
CA LYS A 75 -21.18 -6.70 6.57
C LYS A 75 -20.92 -5.93 5.29
N LYS A 76 -21.79 -4.99 4.92
CA LYS A 76 -21.73 -4.31 3.62
C LYS A 76 -22.56 -3.04 3.54
N VAL A 77 -22.12 -2.13 2.67
CA VAL A 77 -22.90 -1.01 2.15
C VAL A 77 -23.12 -1.22 0.66
N VAL A 78 -24.34 -1.11 0.20
CA VAL A 78 -24.72 -1.14 -1.22
C VAL A 78 -25.31 0.22 -1.56
N VAL A 79 -24.76 0.89 -2.56
CA VAL A 79 -25.25 2.17 -3.06
C VAL A 79 -25.77 2.00 -4.48
N GLY A 80 -26.82 2.74 -4.80
CA GLY A 80 -27.34 2.84 -6.16
C GLY A 80 -26.45 3.73 -7.03
N MET A 81 -27.04 4.31 -8.07
CA MET A 81 -26.33 5.26 -8.92
C MET A 81 -25.72 6.37 -8.09
N THR A 82 -24.42 6.58 -8.27
CA THR A 82 -23.62 7.50 -7.48
C THR A 82 -22.86 8.42 -8.43
N ASN A 83 -23.04 9.73 -8.26
CA ASN A 83 -22.36 10.74 -9.05
C ASN A 83 -21.36 11.49 -8.18
N MET A 84 -20.22 11.82 -8.74
CA MET A 84 -19.26 12.72 -8.10
C MET A 84 -19.69 14.17 -8.33
N VAL A 85 -19.68 14.96 -7.27
CA VAL A 85 -20.01 16.39 -7.27
C VAL A 85 -18.82 17.15 -6.71
N ILE A 86 -18.37 18.19 -7.39
CA ILE A 86 -17.25 19.06 -7.00
C ILE A 86 -17.77 20.49 -6.93
N ALA A 87 -17.56 21.16 -5.80
CA ALA A 87 -18.06 22.52 -5.58
C ALA A 87 -19.56 22.66 -5.96
N ASP A 88 -20.37 21.67 -5.55
CA ASP A 88 -21.80 21.54 -5.86
C ASP A 88 -22.15 21.40 -7.36
N VAL A 89 -21.17 21.25 -8.25
CA VAL A 89 -21.37 20.98 -9.67
C VAL A 89 -21.24 19.48 -9.93
N PRO A 90 -22.28 18.81 -10.46
CA PRO A 90 -22.22 17.39 -10.80
C PRO A 90 -21.26 17.15 -11.96
N THR A 91 -20.36 16.21 -11.78
CA THR A 91 -19.41 15.79 -12.82
C THR A 91 -19.97 14.63 -13.64
N PRO A 92 -19.43 14.33 -14.84
CA PRO A 92 -19.80 13.15 -15.62
C PRO A 92 -19.32 11.83 -15.01
N ILE A 93 -18.60 11.88 -13.89
CA ILE A 93 -18.10 10.70 -13.19
C ILE A 93 -19.24 10.09 -12.39
N ALA A 94 -19.73 8.96 -12.87
CA ALA A 94 -20.82 8.23 -12.24
C ALA A 94 -20.54 6.75 -12.19
N LEU A 95 -21.00 6.12 -11.10
CA LEU A 95 -21.00 4.67 -10.92
C LEU A 95 -22.46 4.18 -10.89
N PRO A 96 -22.85 3.22 -11.73
CA PRO A 96 -24.24 2.74 -11.78
C PRO A 96 -24.67 2.06 -10.49
N PHE A 97 -23.77 1.40 -9.81
CA PHE A 97 -23.90 0.92 -8.44
C PHE A 97 -22.52 0.66 -7.84
N ALA A 98 -22.42 0.69 -6.52
CA ALA A 98 -21.21 0.31 -5.83
C ALA A 98 -21.53 -0.53 -4.59
N PHE A 99 -20.60 -1.39 -4.25
CA PHE A 99 -20.67 -2.29 -3.11
C PHE A 99 -19.42 -2.12 -2.26
N PHE A 100 -19.60 -1.74 -1.00
CA PHE A 100 -18.53 -1.56 -0.04
C PHE A 100 -18.65 -2.60 1.08
N PRO A 101 -17.73 -3.54 1.20
CA PRO A 101 -17.72 -4.45 2.34
C PRO A 101 -17.28 -3.72 3.61
N ILE A 102 -18.04 -3.92 4.71
CA ILE A 102 -17.66 -3.49 6.06
C ILE A 102 -17.37 -4.76 6.86
N THR A 103 -16.25 -5.39 6.63
CA THR A 103 -15.85 -6.60 7.35
C THR A 103 -14.37 -6.54 7.65
N ASP A 104 -13.93 -7.18 8.73
CA ASP A 104 -12.51 -7.33 9.10
C ASP A 104 -11.69 -8.14 8.09
N LYS A 105 -12.36 -8.81 7.14
CA LYS A 105 -11.69 -9.52 6.04
C LYS A 105 -11.58 -8.61 4.83
N SER A 106 -10.39 -8.51 4.29
CA SER A 106 -10.14 -7.82 3.03
C SER A 106 -11.02 -8.38 1.92
N ARG A 107 -11.73 -7.52 1.22
CA ARG A 107 -12.58 -7.88 0.07
C ARG A 107 -12.27 -6.96 -1.09
N SER A 108 -12.40 -7.50 -2.30
CA SER A 108 -12.24 -6.72 -3.52
C SER A 108 -13.29 -5.62 -3.60
N GLY A 109 -12.88 -4.43 -4.06
CA GLY A 109 -13.77 -3.28 -4.16
C GLY A 109 -13.13 -2.09 -4.83
N ILE A 110 -13.97 -1.11 -5.16
CA ILE A 110 -13.56 0.16 -5.77
C ILE A 110 -12.94 1.04 -4.69
N ILE A 111 -11.79 1.65 -4.99
CA ILE A 111 -11.17 2.70 -4.20
C ILE A 111 -11.62 4.02 -4.80
N MET A 112 -12.33 4.82 -4.00
CA MET A 112 -12.83 6.11 -4.44
C MET A 112 -11.67 7.09 -4.59
N PRO A 113 -11.62 7.87 -5.70
CA PRO A 113 -10.62 8.89 -5.86
C PRO A 113 -10.84 10.02 -4.86
N THR A 114 -9.74 10.64 -4.45
CA THR A 114 -9.74 11.90 -3.71
C THR A 114 -9.56 13.05 -4.69
N TYR A 115 -10.30 14.13 -4.48
CA TYR A 115 -10.11 15.38 -5.21
C TYR A 115 -9.01 16.21 -4.53
N ASN A 116 -8.15 16.80 -5.32
CA ASN A 116 -7.16 17.76 -4.85
C ASN A 116 -6.97 18.86 -5.88
N ASP A 117 -6.58 20.04 -5.40
CA ASP A 117 -6.27 21.21 -6.19
C ASP A 117 -4.80 21.59 -5.99
N SER A 118 -4.12 21.93 -7.07
CA SER A 118 -2.72 22.31 -7.08
C SER A 118 -2.47 23.46 -8.04
N ASN A 119 -1.83 24.53 -7.57
CA ASN A 119 -1.45 25.67 -8.40
C ASN A 119 -0.55 25.29 -9.59
N LEU A 120 0.22 24.20 -9.49
CA LEU A 120 1.15 23.76 -10.53
C LEU A 120 0.49 22.87 -11.58
N ARG A 121 -0.52 22.08 -11.23
CA ARG A 121 -1.10 21.05 -12.10
C ARG A 121 -2.60 21.12 -12.25
N GLY A 122 -3.23 22.10 -11.60
CA GLY A 122 -4.67 22.28 -11.59
C GLY A 122 -5.39 21.24 -10.75
N PHE A 123 -6.63 20.97 -11.09
CA PHE A 123 -7.46 20.00 -10.40
C PHE A 123 -7.01 18.58 -10.68
N SER A 124 -7.18 17.71 -9.71
CA SER A 124 -6.79 16.30 -9.84
C SER A 124 -7.74 15.37 -9.14
N LEU A 125 -7.83 14.16 -9.69
CA LEU A 125 -8.42 12.99 -9.06
C LEU A 125 -7.30 12.02 -8.76
N GLN A 126 -7.08 11.73 -7.49
CA GLN A 126 -5.94 10.94 -7.02
C GLN A 126 -6.40 9.69 -6.29
N ASN A 127 -5.56 8.64 -6.36
CA ASN A 127 -5.76 7.39 -5.64
C ASN A 127 -7.08 6.65 -5.98
N GLY A 128 -7.71 6.96 -7.11
CA GLY A 128 -8.87 6.21 -7.59
C GLY A 128 -8.46 4.86 -8.16
N GLY A 129 -9.25 3.80 -7.93
CA GLY A 129 -8.88 2.52 -8.49
C GLY A 129 -9.69 1.34 -8.00
N TYR A 130 -9.04 0.19 -8.00
CA TYR A 130 -9.67 -1.06 -7.57
C TYR A 130 -8.72 -1.92 -6.74
N TYR A 131 -9.23 -2.41 -5.62
CA TYR A 131 -8.54 -3.37 -4.75
C TYR A 131 -9.03 -4.78 -5.02
N PHE A 132 -8.11 -5.69 -5.28
CA PHE A 132 -8.34 -7.11 -5.48
C PHE A 132 -7.86 -7.88 -4.25
N ALA A 133 -8.76 -8.46 -3.50
CA ALA A 133 -8.45 -9.45 -2.48
C ALA A 133 -8.31 -10.82 -3.15
N LEU A 134 -7.13 -11.13 -3.67
CA LEU A 134 -6.88 -12.34 -4.46
C LEU A 134 -6.92 -13.60 -3.60
N SER A 135 -6.39 -13.53 -2.37
CA SER A 135 -6.43 -14.62 -1.40
C SER A 135 -6.17 -14.08 0.02
N ASP A 136 -6.24 -14.95 1.02
CA ASP A 136 -5.84 -14.60 2.41
C ASP A 136 -4.34 -14.26 2.53
N TYR A 137 -3.54 -14.48 1.48
CA TYR A 137 -2.08 -14.29 1.48
C TYR A 137 -1.59 -13.25 0.48
N TYR A 138 -2.42 -12.81 -0.44
CA TYR A 138 -2.05 -11.91 -1.54
C TYR A 138 -3.16 -10.91 -1.79
N ASP A 139 -2.79 -9.66 -1.94
CA ASP A 139 -3.67 -8.60 -2.42
C ASP A 139 -3.05 -7.85 -3.59
N LEU A 140 -3.86 -7.07 -4.30
CA LEU A 140 -3.42 -6.19 -5.36
C LEU A 140 -4.33 -4.96 -5.39
N ALA A 141 -3.75 -3.77 -5.29
CA ALA A 141 -4.44 -2.52 -5.57
C ALA A 141 -3.89 -1.91 -6.87
N ILE A 142 -4.78 -1.52 -7.76
CA ILE A 142 -4.47 -0.76 -8.97
C ILE A 142 -5.07 0.62 -8.78
N LEU A 143 -4.22 1.63 -8.71
CA LEU A 143 -4.58 3.02 -8.45
C LEU A 143 -4.19 3.90 -9.64
N GLY A 144 -4.99 4.91 -9.92
CA GLY A 144 -4.73 5.91 -10.94
C GLY A 144 -4.84 7.32 -10.38
N ASP A 145 -4.03 8.20 -10.92
CA ASP A 145 -4.03 9.62 -10.65
C ASP A 145 -4.18 10.36 -11.99
N TYR A 146 -5.05 11.36 -12.05
CA TYR A 146 -5.24 12.18 -13.24
C TYR A 146 -5.31 13.67 -12.88
N TYR A 147 -4.65 14.50 -13.66
CA TYR A 147 -4.54 15.94 -13.47
C TYR A 147 -5.04 16.68 -14.71
N THR A 148 -5.66 17.84 -14.52
CA THR A 148 -6.23 18.64 -15.63
C THR A 148 -5.18 19.18 -16.59
N ASN A 149 -3.91 19.32 -16.17
CA ASN A 149 -2.82 19.68 -17.07
C ASN A 149 -2.39 18.53 -18.02
N GLY A 150 -3.04 17.36 -17.96
CA GLY A 150 -2.73 16.19 -18.77
C GLY A 150 -1.69 15.24 -18.15
N SER A 151 -1.20 15.51 -16.94
CA SER A 151 -0.38 14.54 -16.20
C SER A 151 -1.25 13.40 -15.69
N TYR A 152 -0.70 12.18 -15.69
CA TYR A 152 -1.37 11.02 -15.13
C TYR A 152 -0.35 10.03 -14.54
N GLY A 153 -0.82 9.21 -13.63
CA GLY A 153 -0.02 8.18 -13.00
C GLY A 153 -0.80 6.89 -12.78
N PHE A 154 -0.08 5.77 -12.78
CA PHE A 154 -0.59 4.47 -12.37
C PHE A 154 0.28 3.88 -11.29
N ARG A 155 -0.35 3.22 -10.33
CA ARG A 155 0.29 2.59 -9.21
C ARG A 155 -0.28 1.20 -8.98
N PHE A 156 0.61 0.21 -8.93
CA PHE A 156 0.30 -1.17 -8.62
C PHE A 156 0.91 -1.48 -7.26
N GLN A 157 0.09 -1.79 -6.29
CA GLN A 157 0.50 -2.12 -4.93
C GLN A 157 0.02 -3.52 -4.60
N SER A 158 0.93 -4.36 -4.15
CA SER A 158 0.61 -5.72 -3.74
C SER A 158 1.32 -6.03 -2.44
N SER A 159 0.59 -6.53 -1.46
CA SER A 159 1.15 -7.08 -0.23
C SER A 159 0.93 -8.59 -0.22
N TYR A 160 1.94 -9.32 0.20
CA TYR A 160 1.81 -10.75 0.31
C TYR A 160 2.52 -11.25 1.56
N GLY A 161 1.94 -12.26 2.17
CA GLY A 161 2.52 -12.82 3.37
C GLY A 161 1.82 -14.07 3.87
N LYS A 162 2.61 -14.94 4.46
CA LYS A 162 2.13 -16.12 5.18
C LYS A 162 2.78 -16.17 6.54
N LYS A 163 1.96 -16.09 7.60
CA LYS A 163 2.43 -16.08 8.99
C LYS A 163 3.44 -17.20 9.24
N TYR A 164 4.57 -16.85 9.85
CA TYR A 164 5.71 -17.75 10.14
C TYR A 164 6.43 -18.31 8.89
N LYS A 165 6.18 -17.80 7.69
CA LYS A 165 6.88 -18.24 6.48
C LYS A 165 7.60 -17.12 5.77
N PHE A 166 6.86 -16.12 5.30
CA PHE A 166 7.40 -15.00 4.57
C PHE A 166 6.42 -13.82 4.57
N ASN A 167 6.94 -12.65 4.33
CA ASN A 167 6.19 -11.44 4.03
C ASN A 167 6.93 -10.60 2.99
N GLY A 168 6.17 -9.79 2.27
CA GLY A 168 6.73 -8.88 1.31
C GLY A 168 5.68 -7.95 0.73
N ASN A 169 6.15 -6.92 0.04
CA ASN A 169 5.34 -5.98 -0.70
C ASN A 169 6.01 -5.60 -2.00
N VAL A 170 5.19 -5.32 -3.00
CA VAL A 170 5.61 -4.79 -4.30
C VAL A 170 4.84 -3.52 -4.55
N ASN A 171 5.54 -2.48 -4.96
CA ASN A 171 4.95 -1.21 -5.38
C ASN A 171 5.61 -0.80 -6.69
N VAL A 172 4.82 -0.74 -7.75
CA VAL A 172 5.27 -0.28 -9.07
C VAL A 172 4.49 0.98 -9.40
N ARG A 173 5.21 2.04 -9.73
CA ARG A 173 4.65 3.32 -10.11
C ARG A 173 5.14 3.71 -11.49
N PHE A 174 4.23 4.22 -12.29
CA PHE A 174 4.51 4.86 -13.57
C PHE A 174 3.78 6.18 -13.63
N GLU A 175 4.45 7.23 -14.04
CA GLU A 175 3.88 8.56 -14.17
C GLU A 175 4.32 9.21 -15.47
N ASN A 176 3.40 9.89 -16.11
CA ASN A 176 3.64 10.76 -17.26
C ASN A 176 3.30 12.18 -16.85
N LEU A 177 4.32 13.01 -16.76
CA LEU A 177 4.24 14.37 -16.25
C LEU A 177 4.28 15.35 -17.40
N VAL A 178 3.33 16.26 -17.41
CA VAL A 178 3.29 17.42 -18.29
C VAL A 178 3.69 18.64 -17.48
N ASN A 179 4.71 19.36 -17.88
CA ASN A 179 5.11 20.64 -17.32
C ASN A 179 4.98 21.71 -18.39
N GLY A 180 4.53 22.90 -17.97
CA GLY A 180 4.25 24.02 -18.88
C GLY A 180 3.03 23.77 -19.78
N GLU A 181 2.72 24.72 -20.64
CA GLU A 181 1.63 24.64 -21.61
C GLU A 181 2.15 24.25 -22.99
N ARG A 182 1.37 23.42 -23.70
CA ARG A 182 1.71 22.99 -25.04
C ARG A 182 1.81 24.15 -26.01
N GLY A 183 2.96 24.32 -26.63
CA GLY A 183 3.27 25.43 -27.55
C GLY A 183 4.15 26.51 -26.93
N PHE A 184 4.45 26.46 -25.65
CA PHE A 184 5.38 27.35 -24.97
C PHE A 184 6.76 26.70 -24.77
N PRO A 185 7.84 27.50 -24.61
CA PRO A 185 9.20 26.97 -24.46
C PRO A 185 9.44 26.13 -23.21
N ASP A 186 8.63 26.28 -22.18
CA ASP A 186 8.66 25.55 -20.92
C ASP A 186 7.93 24.20 -20.97
N TYR A 187 7.29 23.88 -22.10
CA TYR A 187 6.62 22.60 -22.27
C TYR A 187 7.59 21.43 -22.26
N SER A 188 7.40 20.49 -21.35
CA SER A 188 8.18 19.28 -21.31
C SER A 188 7.33 18.07 -20.86
N LEU A 189 7.66 16.93 -21.40
CA LEU A 189 7.09 15.63 -21.01
C LEU A 189 8.15 14.80 -20.29
N SER A 190 7.84 14.39 -19.08
CA SER A 190 8.71 13.49 -18.29
C SER A 190 7.98 12.19 -17.99
N LYS A 191 8.59 11.07 -18.38
CA LYS A 191 8.12 9.75 -18.00
C LYS A 191 8.99 9.24 -16.87
N ILE A 192 8.40 8.98 -15.73
CA ILE A 192 9.11 8.48 -14.57
C ILE A 192 8.49 7.17 -14.09
N TYR A 193 9.33 6.32 -13.56
CA TYR A 193 8.90 5.06 -12.97
C TYR A 193 9.68 4.78 -11.69
N ASN A 194 9.09 4.00 -10.81
CA ASN A 194 9.74 3.47 -9.63
C ASN A 194 9.21 2.07 -9.33
N ILE A 195 10.10 1.16 -8.99
CA ILE A 195 9.80 -0.21 -8.60
C ILE A 195 10.40 -0.43 -7.23
N GLN A 196 9.56 -0.72 -6.27
CA GLN A 196 9.95 -1.09 -4.92
C GLN A 196 9.47 -2.50 -4.64
N TRP A 197 10.38 -3.33 -4.17
CA TRP A 197 10.06 -4.67 -3.72
C TRP A 197 10.80 -4.98 -2.44
N SER A 198 10.06 -5.37 -1.42
CA SER A 198 10.64 -5.93 -0.21
C SER A 198 10.16 -7.36 0.00
N HIS A 199 11.06 -8.21 0.42
CA HIS A 199 10.76 -9.59 0.79
C HIS A 199 11.60 -10.02 1.98
N SER A 200 10.96 -10.69 2.93
CA SER A 200 11.65 -11.27 4.07
C SER A 200 11.09 -12.67 4.36
N LYS A 201 11.98 -13.64 4.41
CA LYS A 201 11.65 -14.98 4.85
C LYS A 201 11.78 -15.06 6.38
N ASP A 202 10.73 -15.55 7.03
CA ASP A 202 10.72 -15.71 8.49
C ASP A 202 11.72 -16.81 8.93
N ALA A 203 12.54 -16.49 9.92
CA ALA A 203 13.50 -17.45 10.49
C ALA A 203 12.83 -18.71 11.07
N LYS A 204 11.59 -18.60 11.54
CA LYS A 204 10.80 -19.75 12.03
C LYS A 204 10.45 -20.76 10.95
N SER A 205 10.38 -20.32 9.69
CA SER A 205 10.10 -21.19 8.54
C SER A 205 11.22 -22.19 8.28
N ASN A 206 12.46 -21.71 8.38
CA ASN A 206 13.65 -22.52 8.22
C ASN A 206 14.85 -21.79 8.84
N PRO A 207 15.31 -22.19 10.05
CA PRO A 207 16.42 -21.54 10.73
C PRO A 207 17.72 -21.52 9.93
N ASN A 208 17.91 -22.53 9.08
CA ASN A 208 19.12 -22.74 8.31
C ASN A 208 19.13 -22.03 6.95
N SER A 209 18.06 -21.29 6.60
CA SER A 209 17.97 -20.62 5.32
C SER A 209 17.25 -19.27 5.47
N ARG A 210 17.92 -18.18 5.11
CA ARG A 210 17.37 -16.83 5.12
C ARG A 210 17.39 -16.26 3.72
N PHE A 211 16.32 -15.60 3.35
CA PHE A 211 16.24 -14.81 2.12
C PHE A 211 15.64 -13.46 2.44
N SER A 212 16.31 -12.41 2.04
CA SER A 212 15.81 -11.04 2.13
C SER A 212 16.13 -10.27 0.85
N ALA A 213 15.18 -9.46 0.43
CA ALA A 213 15.33 -8.57 -0.70
C ALA A 213 14.74 -7.20 -0.34
N SER A 214 15.47 -6.15 -0.67
CA SER A 214 15.02 -4.77 -0.60
C SER A 214 15.46 -4.11 -1.90
N VAL A 215 14.51 -3.96 -2.82
CA VAL A 215 14.77 -3.43 -4.17
C VAL A 215 14.08 -2.09 -4.30
N ASN A 216 14.82 -1.08 -4.73
CA ASN A 216 14.33 0.24 -5.08
C ASN A 216 15.03 0.69 -6.35
N LEU A 217 14.31 0.58 -7.47
CA LEU A 217 14.80 0.93 -8.81
C LEU A 217 13.88 1.99 -9.40
N GLY A 218 14.42 2.92 -10.16
CA GLY A 218 13.60 3.93 -10.80
C GLY A 218 14.38 4.90 -11.67
N SER A 219 13.63 5.80 -12.28
CA SER A 219 14.22 6.91 -13.03
C SER A 219 14.91 7.90 -12.10
N SER A 220 15.99 8.52 -12.57
CA SER A 220 16.76 9.48 -11.78
C SER A 220 15.96 10.72 -11.37
N SER A 221 14.90 11.06 -12.08
CA SER A 221 14.01 12.18 -11.78
C SER A 221 12.90 11.85 -10.77
N TYR A 222 12.76 10.58 -10.35
CA TYR A 222 11.64 10.12 -9.52
C TYR A 222 11.47 10.94 -8.23
N PHE A 223 12.53 11.14 -7.47
CA PHE A 223 12.44 11.86 -6.19
C PHE A 223 12.14 13.36 -6.33
N ARG A 224 12.41 13.96 -7.48
CA ARG A 224 12.22 15.39 -7.70
C ARG A 224 10.90 15.72 -8.37
N GLN A 225 10.33 14.82 -9.14
CA GLN A 225 9.22 15.12 -10.05
C GLN A 225 7.94 14.31 -9.78
N SER A 226 8.00 13.26 -8.96
CA SER A 226 6.84 12.39 -8.72
C SER A 226 5.64 13.14 -8.16
N LEU A 227 4.45 12.81 -8.67
CA LEU A 227 3.17 13.44 -8.33
C LEU A 227 2.81 13.36 -6.83
N ASN A 228 3.27 12.34 -6.14
CA ASN A 228 2.91 12.05 -4.75
C ASN A 228 4.03 12.28 -3.75
N GLN A 229 5.14 12.90 -4.17
CA GLN A 229 6.23 13.24 -3.26
C GLN A 229 6.18 14.71 -2.88
N ILE A 230 5.29 15.05 -1.95
CA ILE A 230 5.13 16.42 -1.44
C ILE A 230 6.01 16.70 -0.22
N ASN A 231 6.77 15.71 0.27
CA ASN A 231 7.60 15.87 1.46
C ASN A 231 9.01 16.34 1.08
N ALA A 232 9.41 17.50 1.58
CA ALA A 232 10.76 18.08 1.40
C ALA A 232 11.90 17.09 1.75
N GLY A 233 11.66 16.13 2.64
CA GLY A 233 12.63 15.09 2.98
C GLY A 233 12.95 14.11 1.84
N SER A 234 12.03 13.90 0.89
CA SER A 234 12.26 13.00 -0.25
C SER A 234 13.05 13.67 -1.38
N GLU A 235 12.95 14.97 -1.53
CA GLU A 235 13.74 15.74 -2.51
C GLU A 235 15.23 15.72 -2.19
N LEU A 236 15.59 15.58 -0.92
CA LEU A 236 16.97 15.46 -0.46
C LEU A 236 17.55 14.05 -0.65
N ASN A 237 16.72 13.07 -0.97
CA ASN A 237 17.15 11.71 -1.17
C ASN A 237 17.67 11.50 -2.60
N ASN A 238 18.96 11.37 -2.74
CA ASN A 238 19.64 11.28 -4.04
C ASN A 238 20.09 9.86 -4.38
N THR A 239 19.64 8.85 -3.64
CA THR A 239 20.12 7.49 -3.82
C THR A 239 18.98 6.49 -3.86
N LEU A 240 18.90 5.72 -4.95
CA LEU A 240 18.12 4.51 -5.05
C LEU A 240 19.04 3.33 -4.71
N SER A 241 18.71 2.57 -3.67
CA SER A 241 19.52 1.44 -3.24
C SER A 241 18.72 0.15 -3.23
N SER A 242 19.37 -0.93 -3.67
CA SER A 242 18.79 -2.26 -3.68
C SER A 242 19.78 -3.26 -3.12
N SER A 243 19.29 -4.22 -2.38
CA SER A 243 20.07 -5.35 -1.89
C SER A 243 19.24 -6.63 -1.90
N VAL A 244 19.85 -7.70 -2.36
CA VAL A 244 19.26 -9.05 -2.29
C VAL A 244 20.28 -9.94 -1.61
N SER A 245 19.86 -10.67 -0.59
CA SER A 245 20.73 -11.58 0.14
C SER A 245 20.03 -12.92 0.37
N TYR A 246 20.79 -13.98 0.15
CA TYR A 246 20.40 -15.34 0.48
C TYR A 246 21.52 -15.99 1.32
N SER A 247 21.18 -16.57 2.45
CA SER A 247 22.14 -17.33 3.25
C SER A 247 21.57 -18.69 3.60
N LYS A 248 22.45 -19.68 3.57
CA LYS A 248 22.12 -21.06 3.92
C LYS A 248 23.23 -21.69 4.76
N THR A 249 22.84 -22.24 5.88
CA THR A 249 23.70 -23.04 6.74
C THR A 249 23.41 -24.51 6.51
N PHE A 250 24.45 -25.27 6.21
CA PHE A 250 24.37 -26.74 6.11
C PHE A 250 24.86 -27.33 7.42
N ASN A 251 23.99 -28.07 8.10
CA ASN A 251 24.30 -28.73 9.36
C ASN A 251 25.14 -30.02 9.14
N THR A 252 26.21 -29.91 8.39
CA THR A 252 27.19 -30.95 8.15
C THR A 252 28.29 -30.91 9.21
N VAL A 253 29.12 -31.90 9.29
CA VAL A 253 30.33 -31.89 10.14
C VAL A 253 31.55 -31.98 9.22
N PRO A 254 32.29 -30.89 9.06
CA PRO A 254 32.13 -29.52 9.60
C PRO A 254 30.92 -28.76 9.02
N GLN A 255 30.40 -27.80 9.78
CA GLN A 255 29.32 -26.96 9.34
C GLN A 255 29.77 -26.04 8.18
N VAL A 256 28.92 -25.90 7.16
CA VAL A 256 29.19 -25.05 6.00
C VAL A 256 28.15 -23.93 5.96
N ASN A 257 28.60 -22.69 5.88
CA ASN A 257 27.77 -21.52 5.73
C ASN A 257 28.00 -20.93 4.34
N MET A 258 26.91 -20.74 3.57
CA MET A 258 26.93 -20.10 2.26
C MET A 258 26.11 -18.83 2.29
N SER A 259 26.60 -17.76 1.67
CA SER A 259 25.85 -16.52 1.44
C SER A 259 26.05 -16.05 0.02
N LEU A 260 24.95 -15.57 -0.56
CA LEU A 260 24.90 -14.94 -1.87
C LEU A 260 24.32 -13.53 -1.68
N THR A 261 25.05 -12.51 -2.14
CA THR A 261 24.64 -11.11 -2.01
C THR A 261 24.79 -10.39 -3.34
N ALA A 262 23.83 -9.54 -3.67
CA ALA A 262 23.89 -8.61 -4.78
C ALA A 262 23.42 -7.25 -4.32
N THR A 263 24.08 -6.17 -4.75
CA THR A 263 23.71 -4.80 -4.39
C THR A 263 23.69 -3.91 -5.63
N HIS A 264 22.81 -2.90 -5.57
CA HIS A 264 22.71 -1.86 -6.56
C HIS A 264 22.53 -0.52 -5.84
N SER A 265 23.21 0.50 -6.33
CA SER A 265 23.08 1.88 -5.85
C SER A 265 23.12 2.82 -7.05
N GLN A 266 22.12 3.67 -7.18
CA GLN A 266 22.02 4.67 -8.23
C GLN A 266 21.93 6.06 -7.60
N ASN A 267 22.85 6.94 -7.97
CA ASN A 267 22.76 8.34 -7.61
C ASN A 267 21.84 9.06 -8.59
N THR A 268 20.73 9.59 -8.10
CA THR A 268 19.69 10.22 -8.93
C THR A 268 20.09 11.59 -9.48
N ASN A 269 21.10 12.27 -8.91
CA ASN A 269 21.60 13.54 -9.41
C ASN A 269 22.59 13.38 -10.54
N THR A 270 23.54 12.46 -10.37
CA THR A 270 24.61 12.23 -11.35
C THR A 270 24.25 11.16 -12.38
N GLY A 271 23.18 10.36 -12.13
CA GLY A 271 22.84 9.19 -12.92
C GLY A 271 23.82 8.02 -12.79
N ALA A 272 24.84 8.14 -11.93
CA ALA A 272 25.83 7.09 -11.72
C ALA A 272 25.21 5.87 -11.05
N ILE A 273 25.49 4.70 -11.63
CA ILE A 273 24.99 3.40 -11.13
C ILE A 273 26.20 2.57 -10.70
N ASN A 274 26.19 2.14 -9.44
CA ASN A 274 27.13 1.19 -8.89
C ASN A 274 26.40 -0.15 -8.66
N MET A 275 26.88 -1.21 -9.25
CA MET A 275 26.28 -2.53 -9.13
C MET A 275 27.34 -3.54 -8.72
N THR A 276 27.08 -4.27 -7.65
CA THR A 276 27.88 -5.43 -7.26
C THR A 276 27.21 -6.67 -7.82
N LEU A 277 27.90 -7.39 -8.67
CA LEU A 277 27.47 -8.68 -9.20
C LEU A 277 27.23 -9.66 -8.04
N PRO A 278 26.39 -10.69 -8.21
CA PRO A 278 26.16 -11.67 -7.18
C PRO A 278 27.48 -12.26 -6.67
N THR A 279 27.78 -11.99 -5.40
CA THR A 279 28.99 -12.48 -4.72
C THR A 279 28.60 -13.68 -3.88
N LEU A 280 29.19 -14.84 -4.21
CA LEU A 280 29.07 -16.07 -3.44
C LEU A 280 30.21 -16.16 -2.44
N GLN A 281 29.87 -16.26 -1.17
CA GLN A 281 30.81 -16.51 -0.09
C GLN A 281 30.45 -17.83 0.60
N ALA A 282 31.43 -18.70 0.75
CA ALA A 282 31.30 -19.94 1.50
C ALA A 282 32.35 -20.01 2.61
N SER A 283 31.93 -20.38 3.80
CA SER A 283 32.81 -20.61 4.94
C SER A 283 32.56 -21.97 5.55
N VAL A 284 33.60 -22.61 5.98
CA VAL A 284 33.55 -23.92 6.66
C VAL A 284 34.03 -23.71 8.10
N ASP A 285 33.31 -24.24 9.06
CA ASP A 285 33.70 -24.19 10.47
C ASP A 285 35.02 -24.89 10.68
N ARG A 286 35.72 -24.50 11.75
CA ARG A 286 37.02 -25.04 12.09
C ARG A 286 36.97 -26.57 12.18
N ILE A 287 37.86 -27.21 11.44
CA ILE A 287 38.06 -28.65 11.43
C ILE A 287 39.09 -29.00 12.49
N PHE A 288 38.78 -29.98 13.31
CA PHE A 288 39.70 -30.53 14.30
C PHE A 288 40.06 -31.98 13.91
N PRO A 289 41.01 -32.17 12.98
CA PRO A 289 41.28 -33.49 12.41
C PRO A 289 41.73 -34.52 13.46
N PHE A 290 42.31 -34.05 14.56
CA PHE A 290 42.81 -34.88 15.63
C PHE A 290 41.86 -35.04 16.85
N ALA A 291 40.69 -34.37 16.84
CA ALA A 291 39.77 -34.35 17.98
C ALA A 291 39.08 -35.70 18.26
N LYS A 292 39.00 -36.60 17.30
CA LYS A 292 38.39 -37.92 17.41
C LYS A 292 39.39 -39.08 17.34
N GLY A 293 40.68 -38.77 17.29
CA GLY A 293 41.71 -39.81 17.17
C GLY A 293 42.09 -40.42 18.53
N ASP A 294 42.55 -41.69 18.53
CA ASP A 294 43.11 -42.39 19.70
C ASP A 294 44.29 -41.67 20.36
N TRP A 295 44.86 -40.69 19.70
CA TRP A 295 45.93 -39.83 20.17
C TRP A 295 45.57 -39.07 21.44
N ILE A 296 44.29 -38.61 21.55
CA ILE A 296 43.79 -37.91 22.74
C ILE A 296 43.65 -38.91 23.92
N LYS A 297 43.19 -40.11 23.65
CA LYS A 297 43.02 -41.15 24.64
C LYS A 297 44.38 -41.67 25.19
N LYS A 298 45.44 -41.59 24.42
CA LYS A 298 46.79 -42.00 24.81
C LYS A 298 47.59 -40.91 25.52
N GLY A 299 46.99 -39.73 25.81
CA GLY A 299 47.65 -38.66 26.54
C GLY A 299 48.79 -37.96 25.77
N ILE A 300 48.91 -38.18 24.46
CA ILE A 300 49.94 -37.57 23.60
C ILE A 300 49.67 -36.09 23.36
N ILE A 301 48.37 -35.69 23.39
CA ILE A 301 47.95 -34.29 23.31
C ILE A 301 47.13 -34.00 24.57
N LYS A 302 47.65 -33.16 25.47
CA LYS A 302 46.89 -32.75 26.67
C LYS A 302 45.76 -31.80 26.24
N ASN A 303 44.56 -32.29 26.47
CA ASN A 303 43.30 -31.72 25.98
C ASN A 303 43.03 -30.28 26.42
N ASN A 304 43.64 -29.77 27.48
CA ASN A 304 43.19 -28.55 28.15
C ASN A 304 43.89 -27.27 27.69
N HIS A 305 44.87 -27.34 26.79
CA HIS A 305 45.57 -26.15 26.32
C HIS A 305 45.33 -25.77 24.83
N PHE A 306 44.69 -26.63 24.05
CA PHE A 306 44.48 -26.41 22.63
C PHE A 306 43.02 -26.09 22.22
N ILE A 307 42.10 -26.10 23.21
CA ILE A 307 40.66 -25.88 22.96
C ILE A 307 40.17 -24.64 23.74
N ARG A 308 40.98 -23.60 23.76
CA ARG A 308 40.47 -22.27 24.14
C ARG A 308 40.76 -21.27 23.04
#